data_91252dd22a7b87f285c7f43fc3f95e7c
#
_entry.id   91252dd22a7b87f285c7f43fc3f95e7c
#
_cell.length_a   1.000
_cell.length_b   1.000
_cell.length_c   1.000
_cell.angle_alpha   90.00
_cell.angle_beta   90.00
_cell.angle_gamma   90.00
#
_symmetry.space_group_name_H-M   'P 1'
#
loop_
_entity.id
_entity.type
_entity.pdbx_description
1 polymer ?
#
loop_
_entity_poly.entity_id
_entity_poly.type
_entity_poly.pdbx_seq_one_letter_code
_entity_poly.pdbx_strand_id
1 'polypeptide(L)'
;MTGREWTPLAHLDAGQARFWVYDSLLSEFAAMGFEYGYSVERPDVLVMWEAQFGDFANGGQSVIDEFVASGEQKWGQRSGVVLLLPHGYEGQGPDHSSGRIERFLSLCAQNNMTVSMPSVPSNYFHLLRWQALNGQHKPLIVFTPKSMLRLKAATSGVEEFTAGTFRPVIGDSSVDPAGIRKVLLCSGKISYDLEAARSRLGRTDTAIVRVERLYPLPVEELTAALAAYPAEASLHWVQEEPLNQGAWPFMALHLPRHLGGRMLYPIARPESSAPAGGSHARHEREQAALIEQALGN
;
A
#
# COMPACT_ATOMS: atom_id res chain seq x y z
N MET A 1 -11.16 24.14 -36.87
CA MET A 1 -10.37 23.02 -36.36
C MET A 1 -9.81 22.27 -37.57
N THR A 2 -8.53 21.89 -37.57
CA THR A 2 -7.86 21.35 -38.77
C THR A 2 -8.03 19.83 -38.93
N GLY A 3 -8.62 19.12 -37.93
CA GLY A 3 -8.71 17.66 -37.92
C GLY A 3 -7.35 16.94 -37.78
N ARG A 4 -6.28 17.69 -37.49
CA ARG A 4 -4.95 17.08 -37.26
C ARG A 4 -4.82 16.67 -35.81
N GLU A 5 -4.38 15.44 -35.60
CA GLU A 5 -4.04 14.88 -34.30
C GLU A 5 -2.53 14.96 -34.07
N TRP A 6 -2.13 15.16 -32.83
CA TRP A 6 -0.75 15.15 -32.38
C TRP A 6 -0.63 14.46 -31.04
N THR A 7 0.20 13.43 -30.97
CA THR A 7 0.46 12.65 -29.77
C THR A 7 1.90 12.94 -29.30
N PRO A 8 2.11 13.86 -28.35
CA PRO A 8 3.44 14.28 -27.92
C PRO A 8 4.37 13.13 -27.53
N LEU A 9 3.85 12.18 -26.75
CA LEU A 9 4.62 11.01 -26.25
C LEU A 9 5.03 10.02 -27.37
N ALA A 10 4.42 10.08 -28.54
CA ALA A 10 4.84 9.29 -29.70
C ALA A 10 6.00 9.92 -30.48
N HIS A 11 6.47 11.10 -30.06
CA HIS A 11 7.45 11.92 -30.80
C HIS A 11 8.55 12.48 -29.88
N LEU A 12 8.99 11.71 -28.89
CA LEU A 12 10.06 12.10 -27.97
C LEU A 12 11.44 11.89 -28.60
N ASP A 13 11.62 10.79 -29.31
CA ASP A 13 12.88 10.43 -29.98
C ASP A 13 12.60 9.55 -31.20
N ALA A 14 13.44 9.66 -32.24
CA ALA A 14 13.29 8.91 -33.48
C ALA A 14 13.49 7.38 -33.28
N GLY A 15 14.22 6.97 -32.26
CA GLY A 15 14.51 5.56 -31.93
C GLY A 15 13.64 4.98 -30.83
N GLN A 16 12.65 5.74 -30.33
CA GLN A 16 11.78 5.26 -29.25
C GLN A 16 10.90 4.07 -29.67
N ALA A 17 10.48 3.27 -28.69
CA ALA A 17 9.42 2.30 -28.86
C ALA A 17 8.09 2.98 -29.24
N ARG A 18 7.21 2.25 -29.88
CA ARG A 18 5.90 2.77 -30.30
C ARG A 18 5.06 3.14 -29.08
N PHE A 19 4.33 4.23 -29.20
CA PHE A 19 3.37 4.70 -28.19
C PHE A 19 1.97 4.69 -28.81
N TRP A 20 1.03 4.03 -28.15
CA TRP A 20 -0.37 3.95 -28.57
C TRP A 20 -1.28 4.42 -27.45
N VAL A 21 -2.38 5.05 -27.83
CA VAL A 21 -3.46 5.46 -26.93
C VAL A 21 -4.76 4.91 -27.48
N TYR A 22 -5.50 4.23 -26.63
CA TYR A 22 -6.81 3.68 -26.96
C TYR A 22 -7.80 4.03 -25.85
N ASP A 23 -9.07 4.30 -26.23
CA ASP A 23 -10.15 4.38 -25.28
C ASP A 23 -10.49 2.97 -24.77
N SER A 24 -10.57 2.81 -23.46
CA SER A 24 -11.04 1.56 -22.85
C SER A 24 -12.55 1.60 -22.60
N LEU A 25 -13.12 0.43 -22.30
CA LEU A 25 -14.48 0.37 -21.77
C LEU A 25 -14.50 1.01 -20.38
N LEU A 26 -15.53 1.80 -20.09
CA LEU A 26 -15.78 2.40 -18.79
C LEU A 26 -16.41 1.34 -17.86
N SER A 27 -15.65 0.35 -17.50
CA SER A 27 -16.06 -0.76 -16.63
C SER A 27 -14.84 -1.38 -16.00
N GLU A 28 -14.77 -1.35 -14.67
CA GLU A 28 -13.68 -1.97 -13.89
C GLU A 28 -13.60 -3.46 -14.16
N PHE A 29 -14.75 -4.14 -14.26
CA PHE A 29 -14.81 -5.56 -14.61
C PHE A 29 -14.14 -5.85 -15.94
N ALA A 30 -14.52 -5.10 -16.98
CA ALA A 30 -14.02 -5.34 -18.34
C ALA A 30 -12.54 -4.95 -18.46
N ALA A 31 -12.14 -3.78 -17.94
CA ALA A 31 -10.77 -3.32 -18.02
C ALA A 31 -9.81 -4.22 -17.23
N MET A 32 -10.16 -4.57 -15.98
CA MET A 32 -9.35 -5.46 -15.16
C MET A 32 -9.27 -6.88 -15.77
N GLY A 33 -10.37 -7.40 -16.31
CA GLY A 33 -10.37 -8.69 -16.98
C GLY A 33 -9.51 -8.70 -18.24
N PHE A 34 -9.54 -7.60 -19.01
CA PHE A 34 -8.66 -7.42 -20.16
C PHE A 34 -7.19 -7.42 -19.76
N GLU A 35 -6.80 -6.61 -18.77
CA GLU A 35 -5.41 -6.50 -18.33
C GLU A 35 -4.90 -7.81 -17.71
N TYR A 36 -5.75 -8.52 -16.97
CA TYR A 36 -5.41 -9.87 -16.50
C TYR A 36 -5.10 -10.80 -17.68
N GLY A 37 -6.00 -10.91 -18.67
CA GLY A 37 -5.81 -11.75 -19.85
C GLY A 37 -4.58 -11.35 -20.67
N TYR A 38 -4.35 -10.03 -20.82
CA TYR A 38 -3.17 -9.51 -21.50
C TYR A 38 -1.87 -9.91 -20.78
N SER A 39 -1.84 -9.84 -19.45
CA SER A 39 -0.67 -10.23 -18.65
C SER A 39 -0.37 -11.73 -18.70
N VAL A 40 -1.39 -12.55 -18.91
CA VAL A 40 -1.24 -14.01 -19.11
C VAL A 40 -0.66 -14.33 -20.49
N GLU A 41 -1.15 -13.66 -21.53
CA GLU A 41 -0.68 -13.82 -22.92
C GLU A 41 0.71 -13.21 -23.13
N ARG A 42 1.03 -12.13 -22.44
CA ARG A 42 2.30 -11.40 -22.55
C ARG A 42 3.04 -11.35 -21.20
N PRO A 43 3.59 -12.49 -20.73
CA PRO A 43 4.33 -12.54 -19.48
C PRO A 43 5.65 -11.75 -19.51
N ASP A 44 6.12 -11.36 -20.70
CA ASP A 44 7.35 -10.61 -20.96
C ASP A 44 7.19 -9.09 -20.75
N VAL A 45 5.97 -8.59 -20.50
CA VAL A 45 5.70 -7.16 -20.35
C VAL A 45 5.11 -6.84 -18.97
N LEU A 46 5.32 -5.62 -18.51
CA LEU A 46 4.68 -5.09 -17.31
C LEU A 46 3.28 -4.58 -17.65
N VAL A 47 2.27 -5.26 -17.17
CA VAL A 47 0.85 -4.90 -17.37
C VAL A 47 0.31 -4.29 -16.09
N MET A 48 -0.25 -3.07 -16.17
CA MET A 48 -0.77 -2.35 -15.02
C MET A 48 -2.16 -1.80 -15.30
N TRP A 49 -3.06 -1.98 -14.37
CA TRP A 49 -4.36 -1.33 -14.33
C TRP A 49 -4.44 -0.38 -13.13
N GLU A 50 -4.77 0.87 -13.37
CA GLU A 50 -4.98 1.86 -12.31
C GLU A 50 -6.47 2.20 -12.20
N ALA A 51 -7.04 1.99 -11.01
CA ALA A 51 -8.40 2.42 -10.72
C ALA A 51 -8.46 3.95 -10.60
N GLN A 52 -9.57 4.57 -10.95
CA GLN A 52 -9.80 6.00 -10.68
C GLN A 52 -9.73 6.29 -9.17
N PHE A 53 -10.35 5.44 -8.37
CA PHE A 53 -10.19 5.28 -6.93
C PHE A 53 -10.15 3.78 -6.63
N GLY A 54 -9.34 3.36 -5.66
CA GLY A 54 -9.25 1.95 -5.28
C GLY A 54 -10.57 1.33 -4.87
N ASP A 55 -11.50 2.16 -4.36
CA ASP A 55 -12.88 1.78 -4.02
C ASP A 55 -13.60 1.11 -5.19
N PHE A 56 -13.34 1.57 -6.42
CA PHE A 56 -14.05 1.08 -7.61
C PHE A 56 -13.57 -0.30 -8.10
N ALA A 57 -12.46 -0.82 -7.56
CA ALA A 57 -12.04 -2.19 -7.84
C ALA A 57 -13.13 -3.22 -7.44
N ASN A 58 -14.06 -2.85 -6.57
CA ASN A 58 -15.20 -3.69 -6.19
C ASN A 58 -16.11 -4.04 -7.39
N GLY A 59 -16.14 -3.19 -8.43
CA GLY A 59 -16.85 -3.48 -9.68
C GLY A 59 -16.26 -4.66 -10.47
N GLY A 60 -14.98 -4.99 -10.21
CA GLY A 60 -14.29 -6.15 -10.78
C GLY A 60 -14.01 -7.27 -9.76
N GLN A 61 -14.72 -7.33 -8.63
CA GLN A 61 -14.42 -8.27 -7.55
C GLN A 61 -14.38 -9.72 -8.01
N SER A 62 -15.26 -10.14 -8.92
CA SER A 62 -15.24 -11.50 -9.47
C SER A 62 -13.97 -11.79 -10.28
N VAL A 63 -13.41 -10.80 -10.97
CA VAL A 63 -12.10 -10.96 -11.65
C VAL A 63 -10.98 -11.11 -10.61
N ILE A 64 -11.05 -10.36 -9.52
CA ILE A 64 -10.08 -10.49 -8.42
C ILE A 64 -10.15 -11.88 -7.80
N ASP A 65 -11.34 -12.35 -7.42
CA ASP A 65 -11.53 -13.60 -6.69
C ASP A 65 -11.20 -14.81 -7.58
N GLU A 66 -11.72 -14.82 -8.81
CA GLU A 66 -11.69 -16.00 -9.67
C GLU A 66 -10.39 -16.13 -10.47
N PHE A 67 -9.75 -15.02 -10.81
CA PHE A 67 -8.60 -15.01 -11.71
C PHE A 67 -7.34 -14.49 -11.01
N VAL A 68 -7.33 -13.25 -10.53
CA VAL A 68 -6.12 -12.62 -9.95
C VAL A 68 -5.64 -13.41 -8.74
N ALA A 69 -6.53 -13.71 -7.79
CA ALA A 69 -6.17 -14.37 -6.54
C ALA A 69 -5.96 -15.88 -6.68
N SER A 70 -6.68 -16.54 -7.58
CA SER A 70 -6.79 -18.00 -7.58
C SER A 70 -6.44 -18.70 -8.89
N GLY A 71 -6.12 -17.94 -9.96
CA GLY A 71 -5.83 -18.50 -11.27
C GLY A 71 -4.62 -19.46 -11.30
N GLU A 72 -3.56 -19.13 -10.56
CA GLU A 72 -2.39 -20.02 -10.43
C GLU A 72 -2.77 -21.35 -9.74
N GLN A 73 -3.50 -21.27 -8.62
CA GLN A 73 -3.85 -22.46 -7.86
C GLN A 73 -4.88 -23.34 -8.58
N LYS A 74 -5.86 -22.75 -9.28
CA LYS A 74 -6.91 -23.49 -9.98
C LYS A 74 -6.43 -24.10 -11.30
N TRP A 75 -5.59 -23.38 -12.05
CA TRP A 75 -5.30 -23.72 -13.45
C TRP A 75 -3.80 -23.69 -13.77
N GLY A 76 -2.93 -23.40 -12.81
CA GLY A 76 -1.51 -23.15 -13.07
C GLY A 76 -1.25 -21.89 -13.89
N GLN A 77 -2.25 -21.01 -14.03
CA GLN A 77 -2.17 -19.81 -14.85
C GLN A 77 -1.56 -18.67 -14.06
N ARG A 78 -0.39 -18.22 -14.48
CA ARG A 78 0.33 -17.11 -13.85
C ARG A 78 0.02 -15.79 -14.55
N SER A 79 -0.06 -14.75 -13.76
CA SER A 79 -0.30 -13.37 -14.22
C SER A 79 0.61 -12.42 -13.45
N GLY A 80 1.34 -11.59 -14.17
CA GLY A 80 2.15 -10.51 -13.59
C GLY A 80 1.39 -9.18 -13.47
N VAL A 81 0.06 -9.19 -13.54
CA VAL A 81 -0.75 -7.97 -13.53
C VAL A 81 -0.51 -7.15 -12.25
N VAL A 82 -0.43 -5.85 -12.42
CA VAL A 82 -0.34 -4.89 -11.31
C VAL A 82 -1.66 -4.15 -11.20
N LEU A 83 -2.26 -4.15 -10.02
CA LEU A 83 -3.41 -3.31 -9.71
C LEU A 83 -2.95 -2.13 -8.88
N LEU A 84 -3.13 -0.91 -9.40
CA LEU A 84 -2.82 0.34 -8.73
C LEU A 84 -4.12 0.93 -8.18
N LEU A 85 -4.25 0.94 -6.85
CA LEU A 85 -5.49 1.25 -6.16
C LEU A 85 -5.29 2.50 -5.29
N PRO A 86 -5.67 3.70 -5.76
CA PRO A 86 -5.60 4.92 -4.95
C PRO A 86 -6.37 4.74 -3.63
N HIS A 87 -5.65 4.88 -2.51
CA HIS A 87 -6.14 4.63 -1.17
C HIS A 87 -5.65 5.72 -0.21
N GLY A 88 -6.53 6.20 0.64
CA GLY A 88 -6.19 7.17 1.67
C GLY A 88 -7.44 7.82 2.26
N TYR A 89 -7.45 7.97 3.58
CA TYR A 89 -8.51 8.60 4.35
C TYR A 89 -8.23 10.11 4.41
N GLU A 90 -8.95 10.87 3.58
CA GLU A 90 -8.69 12.29 3.32
C GLU A 90 -9.98 13.14 3.36
N GLY A 91 -11.02 12.63 4.02
CA GLY A 91 -12.30 13.32 4.14
C GLY A 91 -13.15 13.37 2.87
N GLN A 92 -12.87 12.49 1.90
CA GLN A 92 -13.56 12.45 0.61
C GLN A 92 -14.79 11.50 0.59
N GLY A 93 -15.16 10.98 1.76
CA GLY A 93 -16.33 10.13 1.89
C GLY A 93 -16.08 8.63 1.65
N PRO A 94 -17.14 7.80 1.77
CA PRO A 94 -17.01 6.34 1.83
C PRO A 94 -16.62 5.67 0.51
N ASP A 95 -16.82 6.33 -0.63
CA ASP A 95 -16.57 5.76 -1.97
C ASP A 95 -15.28 6.27 -2.63
N HIS A 96 -14.48 7.07 -1.90
CA HIS A 96 -13.25 7.69 -2.39
C HIS A 96 -12.12 7.63 -1.34
N SER A 97 -12.11 6.60 -0.50
CA SER A 97 -11.16 6.47 0.61
C SER A 97 -10.43 5.13 0.63
N SER A 98 -11.10 4.02 0.36
CA SER A 98 -10.56 2.69 0.60
C SER A 98 -10.51 1.80 -0.63
N GLY A 99 -9.32 1.40 -1.02
CA GLY A 99 -9.12 0.27 -1.96
C GLY A 99 -9.42 -1.10 -1.33
N ARG A 100 -9.91 -1.15 -0.08
CA ARG A 100 -10.35 -2.34 0.65
C ARG A 100 -9.24 -3.37 0.84
N ILE A 101 -8.19 -2.93 1.54
CA ILE A 101 -6.98 -3.72 1.87
C ILE A 101 -7.36 -5.08 2.44
N GLU A 102 -8.33 -5.13 3.36
CA GLU A 102 -8.82 -6.33 4.03
C GLU A 102 -9.31 -7.41 3.06
N ARG A 103 -9.93 -7.04 1.95
CA ARG A 103 -10.44 -7.98 0.95
C ARG A 103 -9.29 -8.69 0.22
N PHE A 104 -8.28 -7.95 -0.19
CA PHE A 104 -7.09 -8.54 -0.81
C PHE A 104 -6.33 -9.41 0.17
N LEU A 105 -6.13 -8.94 1.40
CA LEU A 105 -5.41 -9.71 2.42
C LEU A 105 -6.14 -11.00 2.81
N SER A 106 -7.48 -11.01 2.78
CA SER A 106 -8.27 -12.24 3.02
C SER A 106 -8.11 -13.28 1.92
N LEU A 107 -7.73 -12.87 0.70
CA LEU A 107 -7.47 -13.76 -0.44
C LEU A 107 -6.01 -14.23 -0.50
N CYS A 108 -5.14 -13.73 0.37
CA CYS A 108 -3.72 -14.04 0.37
C CYS A 108 -3.42 -15.40 0.99
N ALA A 109 -2.88 -16.30 0.19
CA ALA A 109 -2.39 -17.61 0.61
C ALA A 109 -1.32 -18.14 -0.35
N GLN A 110 -0.45 -19.02 0.11
CA GLN A 110 0.52 -19.75 -0.76
C GLN A 110 1.42 -18.83 -1.61
N ASN A 111 1.66 -17.59 -1.16
CA ASN A 111 2.37 -16.54 -1.92
C ASN A 111 1.75 -16.30 -3.31
N ASN A 112 0.42 -16.31 -3.39
CA ASN A 112 -0.33 -16.14 -4.64
C ASN A 112 -0.20 -14.75 -5.25
N MET A 113 0.03 -13.71 -4.44
CA MET A 113 0.20 -12.33 -4.89
C MET A 113 1.13 -11.56 -3.95
N THR A 114 1.49 -10.34 -4.30
CA THR A 114 2.12 -9.37 -3.41
C THR A 114 1.15 -8.24 -3.13
N VAL A 115 1.02 -7.84 -1.86
CA VAL A 115 0.20 -6.69 -1.44
C VAL A 115 1.11 -5.67 -0.76
N SER A 116 1.14 -4.44 -1.27
CA SER A 116 2.04 -3.39 -0.80
C SER A 116 1.35 -2.04 -0.72
N MET A 117 1.83 -1.20 0.21
CA MET A 117 1.40 0.18 0.40
C MET A 117 2.63 1.06 0.60
N PRO A 118 3.37 1.37 -0.48
CA PRO A 118 4.63 2.13 -0.38
C PRO A 118 4.38 3.57 0.05
N SER A 119 5.16 4.04 1.02
CA SER A 119 5.07 5.39 1.56
C SER A 119 6.14 6.35 1.04
N VAL A 120 7.16 5.84 0.33
CA VAL A 120 8.31 6.60 -0.14
C VAL A 120 8.42 6.47 -1.68
N PRO A 121 8.62 7.58 -2.44
CA PRO A 121 8.66 7.53 -3.91
C PRO A 121 9.71 6.57 -4.47
N SER A 122 10.93 6.59 -3.94
CA SER A 122 11.99 5.66 -4.37
C SER A 122 11.62 4.20 -4.10
N ASN A 123 10.97 3.93 -2.99
CA ASN A 123 10.52 2.57 -2.65
C ASN A 123 9.38 2.09 -3.56
N TYR A 124 8.48 2.99 -3.95
CA TYR A 124 7.44 2.69 -4.95
C TYR A 124 8.05 2.39 -6.32
N PHE A 125 9.03 3.19 -6.76
CA PHE A 125 9.79 2.92 -7.98
C PHE A 125 10.44 1.53 -7.94
N HIS A 126 11.15 1.21 -6.87
CA HIS A 126 11.82 -0.08 -6.74
C HIS A 126 10.85 -1.27 -6.64
N LEU A 127 9.65 -1.08 -6.10
CA LEU A 127 8.58 -2.08 -6.10
C LEU A 127 8.15 -2.42 -7.53
N LEU A 128 7.84 -1.40 -8.35
CA LEU A 128 7.46 -1.61 -9.75
C LEU A 128 8.61 -2.17 -10.59
N ARG A 129 9.83 -1.68 -10.36
CA ARG A 129 11.03 -2.23 -10.99
C ARG A 129 11.24 -3.71 -10.62
N TRP A 130 11.07 -4.06 -9.36
CA TRP A 130 11.13 -5.44 -8.91
C TRP A 130 10.05 -6.28 -9.60
N GLN A 131 8.81 -5.83 -9.67
CA GLN A 131 7.72 -6.53 -10.34
C GLN A 131 8.03 -6.81 -11.81
N ALA A 132 8.62 -5.84 -12.51
CA ALA A 132 8.98 -5.98 -13.91
C ALA A 132 10.12 -6.97 -14.17
N LEU A 133 11.03 -7.17 -13.19
CA LEU A 133 12.29 -7.89 -13.39
C LEU A 133 12.39 -9.22 -12.63
N ASN A 134 11.46 -9.52 -11.68
CA ASN A 134 11.60 -10.67 -10.79
C ASN A 134 11.30 -12.03 -11.46
N GLY A 135 10.64 -12.04 -12.61
CA GLY A 135 10.30 -13.25 -13.37
C GLY A 135 9.33 -14.22 -12.68
N GLN A 136 8.73 -13.84 -11.55
CA GLN A 136 7.79 -14.72 -10.83
C GLN A 136 6.40 -14.76 -11.46
N HIS A 137 6.03 -13.72 -12.20
CA HIS A 137 4.72 -13.57 -12.84
C HIS A 137 3.57 -13.82 -11.88
N LYS A 138 3.61 -13.14 -10.72
CA LYS A 138 2.53 -13.14 -9.71
C LYS A 138 1.91 -11.76 -9.62
N PRO A 139 0.61 -11.64 -9.36
CA PRO A 139 -0.05 -10.35 -9.22
C PRO A 139 0.58 -9.47 -8.14
N LEU A 140 0.65 -8.17 -8.43
CA LEU A 140 1.05 -7.15 -7.47
C LEU A 140 -0.13 -6.19 -7.24
N ILE A 141 -0.56 -6.07 -5.99
CA ILE A 141 -1.58 -5.11 -5.56
C ILE A 141 -0.88 -3.97 -4.83
N VAL A 142 -1.03 -2.76 -5.35
CA VAL A 142 -0.41 -1.56 -4.77
C VAL A 142 -1.50 -0.60 -4.33
N PHE A 143 -1.58 -0.33 -3.04
CA PHE A 143 -2.38 0.77 -2.51
C PHE A 143 -1.59 2.06 -2.69
N THR A 144 -1.99 2.84 -3.71
CA THR A 144 -1.25 4.00 -4.17
C THR A 144 -1.64 5.27 -3.43
N PRO A 145 -0.73 6.24 -3.29
CA PRO A 145 -1.01 7.48 -2.60
C PRO A 145 -1.96 8.38 -3.37
N LYS A 146 -2.67 9.25 -2.63
CA LYS A 146 -3.48 10.36 -3.15
C LYS A 146 -2.85 11.70 -2.77
N SER A 147 -3.12 12.24 -1.59
CA SER A 147 -2.54 13.51 -1.14
C SER A 147 -1.02 13.47 -1.00
N MET A 148 -0.44 12.31 -0.69
CA MET A 148 1.02 12.12 -0.63
C MET A 148 1.74 12.48 -1.94
N LEU A 149 1.06 12.41 -3.11
CA LEU A 149 1.62 12.86 -4.38
C LEU A 149 2.07 14.33 -4.38
N ARG A 150 1.56 15.13 -3.44
CA ARG A 150 1.87 16.56 -3.29
C ARG A 150 2.49 16.89 -1.93
N LEU A 151 2.75 15.89 -1.11
CA LEU A 151 3.31 16.06 0.23
C LEU A 151 4.82 16.28 0.14
N LYS A 152 5.31 17.43 0.55
CA LYS A 152 6.74 17.77 0.51
C LYS A 152 7.61 16.81 1.32
N ALA A 153 7.09 16.25 2.41
CA ALA A 153 7.81 15.26 3.21
C ALA A 153 7.95 13.91 2.50
N ALA A 154 7.07 13.58 1.56
CA ALA A 154 7.10 12.35 0.77
C ALA A 154 7.93 12.56 -0.50
N THR A 155 9.23 12.83 -0.35
CA THR A 155 10.19 12.98 -1.44
C THR A 155 11.36 12.03 -1.26
N SER A 156 12.08 11.76 -2.35
CA SER A 156 13.30 10.95 -2.36
C SER A 156 14.39 11.67 -3.15
N GLY A 157 15.65 11.51 -2.73
CA GLY A 157 16.79 11.96 -3.49
C GLY A 157 16.97 11.14 -4.78
N VAL A 158 17.61 11.71 -5.80
CA VAL A 158 17.83 11.03 -7.09
C VAL A 158 18.67 9.76 -6.91
N GLU A 159 19.63 9.78 -6.01
CA GLU A 159 20.48 8.66 -5.65
C GLU A 159 19.67 7.44 -5.14
N GLU A 160 18.55 7.67 -4.46
CA GLU A 160 17.67 6.59 -3.96
C GLU A 160 16.96 5.84 -5.10
N PHE A 161 16.81 6.45 -6.28
CA PHE A 161 16.25 5.78 -7.46
C PHE A 161 17.31 5.03 -8.27
N THR A 162 18.55 5.51 -8.25
CA THR A 162 19.65 4.91 -9.03
C THR A 162 20.36 3.78 -8.29
N ALA A 163 20.29 3.78 -6.97
CA ALA A 163 20.87 2.76 -6.10
C ALA A 163 19.81 2.23 -5.12
N GLY A 164 19.91 0.98 -4.73
CA GLY A 164 19.00 0.37 -3.78
C GLY A 164 18.00 -0.61 -4.39
N THR A 165 17.07 -1.05 -3.56
CA THR A 165 16.06 -2.05 -3.88
C THR A 165 14.77 -1.73 -3.13
N PHE A 166 13.70 -2.45 -3.42
CA PHE A 166 12.47 -2.38 -2.63
C PHE A 166 12.74 -2.84 -1.18
N ARG A 167 12.36 -1.99 -0.22
CA ARG A 167 12.44 -2.25 1.21
C ARG A 167 11.05 -2.60 1.76
N PRO A 168 10.78 -3.85 2.12
CA PRO A 168 9.48 -4.26 2.65
C PRO A 168 9.13 -3.65 4.00
N VAL A 169 10.15 -3.27 4.77
CA VAL A 169 10.05 -2.58 6.06
C VAL A 169 11.04 -1.42 6.09
N ILE A 170 10.59 -0.28 6.59
CA ILE A 170 11.42 0.89 6.84
C ILE A 170 11.41 1.18 8.34
N GLY A 171 12.57 1.02 8.98
CA GLY A 171 12.78 1.36 10.39
C GLY A 171 12.84 2.87 10.61
N ASP A 172 12.78 3.28 11.85
CA ASP A 172 12.87 4.70 12.25
C ASP A 172 14.31 5.08 12.60
N SER A 173 14.94 5.83 11.72
CA SER A 173 16.32 6.34 11.93
C SER A 173 16.38 7.69 12.66
N SER A 174 15.23 8.27 13.02
CA SER A 174 15.14 9.61 13.60
C SER A 174 15.12 9.63 15.13
N VAL A 175 15.14 8.44 15.77
CA VAL A 175 15.08 8.28 17.23
C VAL A 175 16.26 7.47 17.75
N ASP A 176 16.62 7.68 19.03
CA ASP A 176 17.55 6.78 19.72
C ASP A 176 16.82 5.48 20.09
N PRO A 177 17.22 4.32 19.53
CA PRO A 177 16.51 3.07 19.78
C PRO A 177 16.49 2.66 21.25
N ALA A 178 17.53 2.98 22.04
CA ALA A 178 17.63 2.58 23.44
C ALA A 178 16.57 3.24 24.35
N GLY A 179 16.07 4.42 23.96
CA GLY A 179 15.07 5.16 24.72
C GLY A 179 13.62 4.81 24.36
N ILE A 180 13.39 3.89 23.44
CA ILE A 180 12.05 3.60 22.91
C ILE A 180 11.24 2.74 23.90
N ARG A 181 10.03 3.21 24.20
CA ARG A 181 9.03 2.52 25.03
C ARG A 181 7.79 2.08 24.27
N LYS A 182 7.55 2.68 23.09
CA LYS A 182 6.41 2.38 22.22
C LYS A 182 6.88 2.30 20.77
N VAL A 183 6.48 1.24 20.06
CA VAL A 183 6.73 1.09 18.61
C VAL A 183 5.40 1.07 17.89
N LEU A 184 5.22 1.98 16.95
CA LEU A 184 4.07 2.09 16.08
C LEU A 184 4.40 1.46 14.73
N LEU A 185 3.74 0.34 14.40
CA LEU A 185 3.77 -0.27 13.08
C LEU A 185 2.65 0.33 12.24
N CYS A 186 2.92 0.78 11.04
CA CYS A 186 1.90 1.38 10.18
C CYS A 186 2.25 1.22 8.70
N SER A 187 1.33 1.58 7.80
CA SER A 187 1.55 1.60 6.35
C SER A 187 1.02 2.88 5.74
N GLY A 188 1.69 3.37 4.70
CA GLY A 188 1.22 4.50 3.90
C GLY A 188 1.23 5.86 4.61
N LYS A 189 0.25 6.70 4.31
CA LYS A 189 0.16 8.12 4.67
C LYS A 189 0.24 8.39 6.17
N ILE A 190 -0.38 7.54 6.99
CA ILE A 190 -0.43 7.74 8.45
C ILE A 190 0.96 7.89 9.09
N SER A 191 1.99 7.32 8.48
CA SER A 191 3.37 7.47 8.97
C SER A 191 3.80 8.94 9.03
N TYR A 192 3.45 9.72 8.03
CA TYR A 192 3.78 11.15 7.99
C TYR A 192 2.99 11.98 9.00
N ASP A 193 1.71 11.64 9.19
CA ASP A 193 0.88 12.30 10.20
C ASP A 193 1.41 12.03 11.62
N LEU A 194 1.84 10.78 11.87
CA LEU A 194 2.47 10.38 13.13
C LEU A 194 3.83 11.06 13.33
N GLU A 195 4.69 11.11 12.32
CA GLU A 195 6.00 11.79 12.40
C GLU A 195 5.85 13.29 12.67
N ALA A 196 4.94 13.96 11.97
CA ALA A 196 4.66 15.37 12.18
C ALA A 196 4.12 15.64 13.59
N ALA A 197 3.20 14.81 14.08
CA ALA A 197 2.64 14.94 15.43
C ALA A 197 3.69 14.60 16.51
N ARG A 198 4.50 13.55 16.33
CA ARG A 198 5.59 13.20 17.24
C ARG A 198 6.58 14.35 17.41
N SER A 199 6.99 14.95 16.30
CA SER A 199 7.90 16.11 16.31
C SER A 199 7.30 17.30 17.03
N ARG A 200 6.02 17.62 16.77
CA ARG A 200 5.30 18.72 17.45
C ARG A 200 5.17 18.51 18.96
N LEU A 201 4.99 17.25 19.38
CA LEU A 201 4.86 16.87 20.79
C LEU A 201 6.22 16.70 21.51
N GLY A 202 7.33 16.75 20.77
CA GLY A 202 8.67 16.51 21.31
C GLY A 202 8.88 15.10 21.86
N ARG A 203 8.15 14.10 21.35
CA ARG A 203 8.25 12.71 21.82
C ARG A 203 9.50 12.06 21.27
N THR A 204 10.31 11.51 22.14
CA THR A 204 11.57 10.80 21.80
C THR A 204 11.53 9.31 22.15
N ASP A 205 10.46 8.85 22.79
CA ASP A 205 10.29 7.50 23.32
C ASP A 205 9.38 6.61 22.45
N THR A 206 9.01 7.09 21.25
CA THR A 206 8.12 6.39 20.33
C THR A 206 8.76 6.26 18.95
N ALA A 207 8.95 5.04 18.47
CA ALA A 207 9.43 4.74 17.13
C ALA A 207 8.27 4.49 16.16
N ILE A 208 8.45 4.85 14.90
CA ILE A 208 7.48 4.61 13.82
C ILE A 208 8.15 3.72 12.77
N VAL A 209 7.67 2.49 12.65
CA VAL A 209 8.18 1.49 11.68
C VAL A 209 7.13 1.31 10.58
N ARG A 210 7.54 1.53 9.34
CA ARG A 210 6.66 1.43 8.17
C ARG A 210 6.73 0.03 7.57
N VAL A 211 5.58 -0.63 7.47
CA VAL A 211 5.43 -1.93 6.82
C VAL A 211 4.93 -1.69 5.41
N GLU A 212 5.84 -1.65 4.44
CA GLU A 212 5.56 -1.30 3.04
C GLU A 212 4.97 -2.47 2.26
N ARG A 213 5.32 -3.71 2.64
CA ARG A 213 4.74 -4.95 2.09
C ARG A 213 3.88 -5.63 3.15
N LEU A 214 2.59 -5.74 2.88
CA LEU A 214 1.62 -6.36 3.78
C LEU A 214 1.57 -7.89 3.57
N TYR A 215 1.77 -8.33 2.32
CA TYR A 215 1.83 -9.75 1.98
C TYR A 215 2.78 -9.99 0.79
N PRO A 216 3.57 -11.07 0.77
CA PRO A 216 3.87 -11.93 1.93
C PRO A 216 4.44 -11.13 3.11
N LEU A 217 4.10 -11.53 4.34
CA LEU A 217 4.61 -10.83 5.53
C LEU A 217 6.14 -10.77 5.49
N PRO A 218 6.75 -9.57 5.64
CA PRO A 218 8.20 -9.40 5.66
C PRO A 218 8.74 -9.72 7.06
N VAL A 219 8.66 -11.01 7.45
CA VAL A 219 8.94 -11.44 8.82
C VAL A 219 10.39 -11.16 9.21
N GLU A 220 11.34 -11.45 8.33
CA GLU A 220 12.77 -11.27 8.61
C GLU A 220 13.10 -9.78 8.79
N GLU A 221 12.67 -8.95 7.85
CA GLU A 221 12.93 -7.51 7.87
C GLU A 221 12.23 -6.83 9.05
N LEU A 222 11.00 -7.25 9.36
CA LEU A 222 10.25 -6.72 10.50
C LEU A 222 10.89 -7.13 11.83
N THR A 223 11.29 -8.39 11.97
CA THR A 223 11.96 -8.88 13.17
C THR A 223 13.30 -8.16 13.36
N ALA A 224 14.07 -7.97 12.30
CA ALA A 224 15.32 -7.22 12.34
C ALA A 224 15.09 -5.75 12.74
N ALA A 225 14.06 -5.09 12.19
CA ALA A 225 13.71 -3.72 12.57
C ALA A 225 13.29 -3.61 14.06
N LEU A 226 12.52 -4.58 14.54
CA LEU A 226 12.06 -4.61 15.94
C LEU A 226 13.15 -4.96 16.94
N ALA A 227 14.17 -5.71 16.54
CA ALA A 227 15.31 -6.06 17.38
C ALA A 227 16.17 -4.84 17.77
N ALA A 228 16.03 -3.72 17.07
CA ALA A 228 16.70 -2.48 17.44
C ALA A 228 16.15 -1.85 18.73
N TYR A 229 14.92 -2.20 19.15
CA TYR A 229 14.21 -1.58 20.27
C TYR A 229 14.14 -2.51 21.47
N PRO A 230 14.01 -1.96 22.72
CA PRO A 230 13.84 -2.76 23.92
C PRO A 230 12.70 -3.78 23.81
N ALA A 231 12.92 -4.98 24.35
CA ALA A 231 11.94 -6.06 24.29
C ALA A 231 10.61 -5.72 25.01
N GLU A 232 10.67 -4.89 26.04
CA GLU A 232 9.56 -4.39 26.84
C GLU A 232 8.77 -3.26 26.16
N ALA A 233 9.29 -2.65 25.09
CA ALA A 233 8.57 -1.61 24.37
C ALA A 233 7.26 -2.16 23.82
N SER A 234 6.14 -1.47 24.06
CA SER A 234 4.83 -1.88 23.58
C SER A 234 4.72 -1.78 22.05
N LEU A 235 4.05 -2.76 21.42
CA LEU A 235 3.85 -2.78 19.98
C LEU A 235 2.40 -2.43 19.62
N HIS A 236 2.25 -1.52 18.67
CA HIS A 236 0.94 -1.10 18.20
C HIS A 236 0.89 -1.13 16.66
N TRP A 237 -0.21 -1.64 16.12
CA TRP A 237 -0.56 -1.46 14.71
C TRP A 237 -1.44 -0.23 14.57
N VAL A 238 -1.02 0.76 13.82
CA VAL A 238 -1.75 2.01 13.60
C VAL A 238 -2.25 2.04 12.16
N GLN A 239 -3.54 2.24 11.98
CA GLN A 239 -4.17 2.37 10.67
C GLN A 239 -5.28 3.43 10.68
N GLU A 240 -5.56 4.02 9.52
CA GLU A 240 -6.63 5.02 9.36
C GLU A 240 -8.01 4.38 9.17
N GLU A 241 -8.03 3.14 8.75
CA GLU A 241 -9.24 2.33 8.50
C GLU A 241 -9.94 1.98 9.82
N PRO A 242 -11.25 1.67 9.75
CA PRO A 242 -11.95 1.07 10.89
C PRO A 242 -11.31 -0.24 11.36
N LEU A 243 -11.47 -0.56 12.63
CA LEU A 243 -10.86 -1.73 13.28
C LEU A 243 -11.16 -3.06 12.57
N ASN A 244 -12.36 -3.19 12.00
CA ASN A 244 -12.81 -4.37 11.25
C ASN A 244 -12.36 -4.37 9.78
N GLN A 245 -11.64 -3.35 9.33
CA GLN A 245 -11.18 -3.16 7.95
C GLN A 245 -9.66 -2.93 7.91
N GLY A 246 -9.13 -2.63 6.71
CA GLY A 246 -7.71 -2.38 6.54
C GLY A 246 -6.84 -3.61 6.78
N ALA A 247 -5.60 -3.39 7.22
CA ALA A 247 -4.65 -4.47 7.42
C ALA A 247 -4.76 -5.15 8.80
N TRP A 248 -5.39 -4.51 9.78
CA TRP A 248 -5.44 -5.01 11.16
C TRP A 248 -5.96 -6.45 11.29
N PRO A 249 -7.10 -6.85 10.69
CA PRO A 249 -7.60 -8.23 10.84
C PRO A 249 -6.57 -9.28 10.41
N PHE A 250 -5.83 -9.01 9.34
CA PHE A 250 -4.76 -9.88 8.85
C PHE A 250 -3.55 -9.85 9.79
N MET A 251 -3.10 -8.66 10.20
CA MET A 251 -1.95 -8.50 11.09
C MET A 251 -2.19 -9.12 12.45
N ALA A 252 -3.38 -8.96 13.02
CA ALA A 252 -3.76 -9.56 14.30
C ALA A 252 -3.71 -11.09 14.28
N LEU A 253 -4.06 -11.71 13.14
CA LEU A 253 -4.05 -13.17 12.99
C LEU A 253 -2.63 -13.71 12.72
N HIS A 254 -1.86 -13.03 11.89
CA HIS A 254 -0.63 -13.60 11.34
C HIS A 254 0.66 -13.13 12.00
N LEU A 255 0.70 -11.89 12.50
CA LEU A 255 1.93 -11.30 13.01
C LEU A 255 2.35 -11.77 14.42
N PRO A 256 1.44 -12.00 15.40
CA PRO A 256 1.81 -12.30 16.79
C PRO A 256 2.74 -13.51 16.95
N ARG A 257 2.60 -14.55 16.14
CA ARG A 257 3.48 -15.73 16.18
C ARG A 257 4.96 -15.44 15.88
N HIS A 258 5.26 -14.28 15.30
CA HIS A 258 6.60 -13.85 14.91
C HIS A 258 7.17 -12.78 15.85
N LEU A 259 6.42 -12.35 16.87
CA LEU A 259 6.79 -11.25 17.77
C LEU A 259 7.48 -11.72 19.07
N GLY A 260 7.87 -13.00 19.17
CA GLY A 260 8.57 -13.52 20.35
C GLY A 260 7.76 -13.44 21.65
N GLY A 261 6.43 -13.53 21.57
CA GLY A 261 5.52 -13.42 22.71
C GLY A 261 5.05 -12.01 23.05
N ARG A 262 5.52 -10.98 22.33
CA ARG A 262 5.04 -9.60 22.52
C ARG A 262 3.63 -9.46 21.96
N MET A 263 2.77 -8.75 22.71
CA MET A 263 1.41 -8.45 22.27
C MET A 263 1.40 -7.30 21.27
N LEU A 264 0.53 -7.40 20.26
CA LEU A 264 0.27 -6.34 19.30
C LEU A 264 -1.12 -5.74 19.57
N TYR A 265 -1.18 -4.44 19.76
CA TYR A 265 -2.42 -3.71 20.05
C TYR A 265 -2.84 -2.84 18.87
N PRO A 266 -4.13 -2.79 18.51
CA PRO A 266 -4.61 -1.92 17.45
C PRO A 266 -4.76 -0.47 17.92
N ILE A 267 -4.48 0.45 17.00
CA ILE A 267 -4.90 1.84 17.07
C ILE A 267 -5.57 2.13 15.73
N ALA A 268 -6.88 2.26 15.73
CA ALA A 268 -7.71 2.35 14.54
C ALA A 268 -8.98 3.15 14.85
N ARG A 269 -9.73 3.53 13.82
CA ARG A 269 -11.07 4.06 13.99
C ARG A 269 -12.01 2.97 14.54
N PRO A 270 -13.11 3.35 15.20
CA PRO A 270 -14.13 2.38 15.62
C PRO A 270 -14.62 1.52 14.45
N GLU A 271 -15.07 0.31 14.75
CA GLU A 271 -15.69 -0.57 13.74
C GLU A 271 -16.80 0.15 12.98
N SER A 272 -16.85 -0.10 11.68
CA SER A 272 -17.83 0.54 10.79
C SER A 272 -18.20 -0.39 9.64
N SER A 273 -19.45 -0.34 9.22
CA SER A 273 -19.93 -1.03 8.01
C SER A 273 -19.55 -0.31 6.72
N ALA A 274 -19.31 1.02 6.80
CA ALA A 274 -18.80 1.82 5.69
C ALA A 274 -17.31 2.07 5.85
N PRO A 275 -16.55 2.23 4.75
CA PRO A 275 -15.11 2.51 4.82
C PRO A 275 -14.81 3.81 5.55
N ALA A 276 -15.55 4.89 5.27
CA ALA A 276 -15.32 6.21 5.85
C ALA A 276 -16.64 6.96 6.07
N GLY A 277 -16.61 7.97 6.92
CA GLY A 277 -17.74 8.89 7.12
C GLY A 277 -17.88 9.89 5.96
N GLY A 278 -19.12 10.32 5.67
CA GLY A 278 -19.41 11.30 4.61
C GLY A 278 -19.14 12.77 4.99
N SER A 279 -18.67 13.06 6.21
CA SER A 279 -18.41 14.42 6.72
C SER A 279 -16.93 14.67 6.90
N HIS A 280 -16.39 15.70 6.25
CA HIS A 280 -15.00 16.13 6.41
C HIS A 280 -14.68 16.49 7.87
N ALA A 281 -15.54 17.24 8.54
CA ALA A 281 -15.34 17.60 9.94
C ALA A 281 -15.34 16.39 10.89
N ARG A 282 -16.10 15.34 10.56
CA ARG A 282 -16.03 14.06 11.28
C ARG A 282 -14.69 13.38 11.05
N HIS A 283 -14.22 13.32 9.79
CA HIS A 283 -12.93 12.78 9.44
C HIS A 283 -11.79 13.45 10.22
N GLU A 284 -11.76 14.80 10.28
CA GLU A 284 -10.73 15.54 11.02
C GLU A 284 -10.71 15.19 12.51
N ARG A 285 -11.88 15.07 13.14
CA ARG A 285 -11.96 14.67 14.56
C ARG A 285 -11.48 13.23 14.78
N GLU A 286 -11.86 12.31 13.90
CA GLU A 286 -11.44 10.90 13.98
C GLU A 286 -9.93 10.76 13.75
N GLN A 287 -9.36 11.53 12.81
CA GLN A 287 -7.93 11.54 12.55
C GLN A 287 -7.14 12.10 13.73
N ALA A 288 -7.60 13.21 14.31
CA ALA A 288 -6.99 13.79 15.49
C ALA A 288 -7.02 12.84 16.70
N ALA A 289 -8.15 12.18 16.94
CA ALA A 289 -8.30 11.22 18.03
C ALA A 289 -7.40 9.98 17.84
N LEU A 290 -7.24 9.49 16.61
CA LEU A 290 -6.36 8.38 16.29
C LEU A 290 -4.89 8.74 16.58
N ILE A 291 -4.44 9.93 16.16
CA ILE A 291 -3.07 10.39 16.41
C ILE A 291 -2.84 10.62 17.91
N GLU A 292 -3.83 11.17 18.62
CA GLU A 292 -3.78 11.33 20.06
C GLU A 292 -3.66 9.98 20.78
N GLN A 293 -4.43 8.97 20.37
CA GLN A 293 -4.31 7.62 20.91
C GLN A 293 -2.92 7.01 20.63
N ALA A 294 -2.34 7.25 19.46
CA ALA A 294 -1.04 6.72 19.08
C ALA A 294 0.11 7.37 19.87
N LEU A 295 0.07 8.68 20.07
CA LEU A 295 1.16 9.48 20.62
C LEU A 295 0.84 10.11 21.99
N GLY A 296 -0.38 9.98 22.48
CA GLY A 296 -0.77 10.38 23.83
C GLY A 296 -0.06 9.57 24.92
N ASN A 297 -0.18 10.04 26.14
CA ASN A 297 0.43 9.39 27.32
C ASN A 297 -0.28 8.09 27.66
#